data_7ffb2b37165fbdfd83ea3d083a585599
#
_entry.id   7ffb2b37165fbdfd83ea3d083a585599
#
_cell.length_a   1.000
_cell.length_b   1.000
_cell.length_c   1.000
_cell.angle_alpha   90.00
_cell.angle_beta   90.00
_cell.angle_gamma   90.00
#
_symmetry.space_group_name_H-M   'P 1'
#
loop_
_entity.id
_entity.type
_entity.pdbx_description
1 polymer ?
#
loop_
_entity_poly.entity_id
_entity_poly.type
_entity_poly.pdbx_seq_one_letter_code
_entity_poly.pdbx_strand_id
1 'polypeptide(L)'
;MYIYIMSKTLLILSLFSVVFFFGIEKSTSQNIANEKQHNTLKQPPYLKTGDTVAIVAPSGILKNRTDEVQQAQALLNSWGLNSVLGKHVFSKADHFAGADDERCEDLQEALDNPKISAIWCARGGYGTVRILDKLDYSTFKQNPKWLIGYSDITALHNQIHNEGVESLHAIMCVSLPEDESEIQASISTFKNTLFGTPLSYILEGSNYNKTGTTSGQLVGGNLTMIHTLLGSKTSIDTSGKILFIEEIGEYKYHIDRMLQSLKRAGYFDNCKGLIVGDMTKLRTNTTLWGTSVEQLILDALSDYDFPIAFNMPAGHEKDNQALILGRTIQLVVSSSQSSILFN
;
A
#
# COMPACT_ATOMS: atom_id res chain seq x y z
N MET A 1 -39.09 -0.45 -67.24
CA MET A 1 -38.36 -1.48 -66.45
C MET A 1 -37.16 -0.90 -65.63
N TYR A 2 -36.60 0.21 -66.12
CA TYR A 2 -35.45 0.85 -65.40
C TYR A 2 -35.83 1.71 -64.13
N ILE A 3 -37.03 2.28 -64.15
CA ILE A 3 -37.51 3.16 -63.06
C ILE A 3 -37.94 2.39 -61.80
N TYR A 4 -38.32 1.11 -61.93
CA TYR A 4 -38.77 0.28 -60.80
C TYR A 4 -37.63 -0.31 -59.99
N ILE A 5 -36.44 -0.44 -60.58
CA ILE A 5 -35.25 -0.96 -59.90
C ILE A 5 -34.58 0.14 -59.04
N MET A 6 -34.64 1.42 -59.47
CA MET A 6 -34.06 2.52 -58.70
C MET A 6 -34.80 2.82 -57.40
N SER A 7 -36.13 2.59 -57.35
CA SER A 7 -36.90 2.87 -56.12
C SER A 7 -36.65 1.86 -54.98
N LYS A 8 -36.35 0.59 -55.32
CA LYS A 8 -36.06 -0.42 -54.33
C LYS A 8 -34.63 -0.31 -53.75
N THR A 9 -33.68 0.18 -54.54
CA THR A 9 -32.31 0.40 -54.10
C THR A 9 -32.19 1.59 -53.16
N LEU A 10 -32.99 2.65 -53.37
CA LEU A 10 -33.02 3.81 -52.49
C LEU A 10 -33.66 3.49 -51.12
N LEU A 11 -34.66 2.58 -51.08
CA LEU A 11 -35.32 2.17 -49.85
C LEU A 11 -34.42 1.28 -48.96
N ILE A 12 -33.57 0.46 -49.57
CA ILE A 12 -32.62 -0.40 -48.84
C ILE A 12 -31.47 0.43 -48.26
N LEU A 13 -30.99 1.47 -48.95
CA LEU A 13 -29.96 2.37 -48.46
C LEU A 13 -30.47 3.25 -47.28
N SER A 14 -31.73 3.64 -47.24
CA SER A 14 -32.30 4.39 -46.13
C SER A 14 -32.55 3.54 -44.88
N LEU A 15 -32.85 2.23 -45.02
CA LEU A 15 -32.97 1.33 -43.88
C LEU A 15 -31.59 0.98 -43.27
N PHE A 16 -30.53 0.87 -44.06
CA PHE A 16 -29.19 0.62 -43.54
C PHE A 16 -28.61 1.82 -42.81
N SER A 17 -28.92 3.06 -43.20
CA SER A 17 -28.45 4.28 -42.52
C SER A 17 -29.10 4.46 -41.15
N VAL A 18 -30.38 4.09 -40.98
CA VAL A 18 -31.08 4.22 -39.68
C VAL A 18 -30.61 3.14 -38.68
N VAL A 19 -30.31 1.93 -39.13
CA VAL A 19 -29.80 0.87 -38.27
C VAL A 19 -28.36 1.17 -37.80
N PHE A 20 -27.54 1.85 -38.63
CA PHE A 20 -26.18 2.21 -38.24
C PHE A 20 -26.15 3.36 -37.22
N PHE A 21 -27.10 4.32 -37.28
CA PHE A 21 -27.16 5.40 -36.28
C PHE A 21 -27.67 4.93 -34.92
N PHE A 22 -28.65 4.00 -34.86
CA PHE A 22 -29.12 3.43 -33.59
C PHE A 22 -28.11 2.47 -32.94
N GLY A 23 -27.21 1.82 -33.70
CA GLY A 23 -26.15 0.96 -33.22
C GLY A 23 -25.01 1.75 -32.57
N ILE A 24 -24.70 2.94 -33.08
CA ILE A 24 -23.62 3.80 -32.57
C ILE A 24 -24.04 4.49 -31.25
N GLU A 25 -25.27 4.94 -31.11
CA GLU A 25 -25.75 5.55 -29.86
C GLU A 25 -25.86 4.54 -28.71
N LYS A 26 -26.26 3.29 -28.96
CA LYS A 26 -26.27 2.26 -27.94
C LYS A 26 -24.84 1.80 -27.54
N SER A 27 -23.90 1.79 -28.48
CA SER A 27 -22.51 1.45 -28.20
C SER A 27 -21.80 2.56 -27.40
N THR A 28 -22.08 3.83 -27.70
CA THR A 28 -21.50 4.96 -26.96
C THR A 28 -22.10 5.12 -25.57
N SER A 29 -23.38 4.86 -25.37
CA SER A 29 -24.01 4.93 -24.04
C SER A 29 -23.63 3.75 -23.14
N GLN A 30 -23.38 2.55 -23.69
CA GLN A 30 -22.83 1.43 -22.92
C GLN A 30 -21.35 1.59 -22.60
N ASN A 31 -20.55 2.22 -23.43
CA ASN A 31 -19.16 2.53 -23.14
C ASN A 31 -19.00 3.68 -22.13
N ILE A 32 -19.92 4.64 -22.09
CA ILE A 32 -19.92 5.71 -21.07
C ILE A 32 -20.41 5.20 -19.70
N ALA A 33 -21.29 4.18 -19.68
CA ALA A 33 -21.72 3.55 -18.42
C ALA A 33 -20.69 2.61 -17.80
N ASN A 34 -19.65 2.19 -18.56
CA ASN A 34 -18.51 1.41 -18.06
C ASN A 34 -17.31 2.26 -17.63
N GLU A 35 -17.40 3.60 -17.68
CA GLU A 35 -16.43 4.47 -17.04
C GLU A 35 -16.64 4.45 -15.52
N LYS A 36 -15.90 3.52 -14.88
CA LYS A 36 -15.36 3.63 -13.54
C LYS A 36 -16.34 3.92 -12.41
N GLN A 37 -17.00 2.88 -11.92
CA GLN A 37 -17.06 2.74 -10.48
C GLN A 37 -15.58 2.72 -9.99
N HIS A 38 -15.05 3.83 -9.51
CA HIS A 38 -13.92 3.83 -8.60
C HIS A 38 -14.38 3.00 -7.40
N ASN A 39 -13.97 1.75 -7.34
CA ASN A 39 -14.19 0.91 -6.19
C ASN A 39 -13.44 1.56 -5.02
N THR A 40 -14.13 2.44 -4.28
CA THR A 40 -13.62 2.91 -3.00
C THR A 40 -13.48 1.70 -2.11
N LEU A 41 -12.27 1.47 -1.61
CA LEU A 41 -12.03 0.41 -0.66
C LEU A 41 -12.85 0.65 0.61
N LYS A 42 -13.17 -0.41 1.33
CA LYS A 42 -13.81 -0.28 2.64
C LYS A 42 -12.80 0.30 3.63
N GLN A 43 -13.15 1.44 4.19
CA GLN A 43 -12.43 1.99 5.33
C GLN A 43 -12.81 1.22 6.59
N PRO A 44 -11.85 0.65 7.34
CA PRO A 44 -12.13 0.13 8.68
C PRO A 44 -12.66 1.24 9.61
N PRO A 45 -13.54 0.93 10.57
CA PRO A 45 -13.99 1.90 11.55
C PRO A 45 -12.82 2.54 12.30
N TYR A 46 -12.91 3.84 12.56
CA TYR A 46 -11.97 4.50 13.45
C TYR A 46 -12.12 3.98 14.88
N LEU A 47 -11.01 3.88 15.61
CA LEU A 47 -11.00 3.39 16.97
C LEU A 47 -11.59 4.41 17.94
N LYS A 48 -12.15 3.91 19.03
CA LYS A 48 -12.64 4.67 20.16
C LYS A 48 -12.16 4.07 21.47
N THR A 49 -12.21 4.83 22.53
CA THR A 49 -11.88 4.35 23.88
C THR A 49 -12.62 3.04 24.20
N GLY A 50 -11.89 2.06 24.71
CA GLY A 50 -12.37 0.72 25.01
C GLY A 50 -12.24 -0.29 23.90
N ASP A 51 -11.93 0.11 22.66
CA ASP A 51 -11.66 -0.80 21.56
C ASP A 51 -10.41 -1.64 21.82
N THR A 52 -10.36 -2.83 21.23
CA THR A 52 -9.27 -3.80 21.43
C THR A 52 -8.41 -3.94 20.19
N VAL A 53 -7.09 -3.83 20.38
CA VAL A 53 -6.07 -4.06 19.36
C VAL A 53 -5.40 -5.42 19.62
N ALA A 54 -5.40 -6.30 18.62
CA ALA A 54 -4.61 -7.52 18.65
C ALA A 54 -3.17 -7.23 18.22
N ILE A 55 -2.20 -7.68 18.99
CA ILE A 55 -0.77 -7.66 18.63
C ILE A 55 -0.38 -9.07 18.18
N VAL A 56 0.07 -9.21 16.93
CA VAL A 56 0.46 -10.50 16.31
C VAL A 56 1.86 -10.40 15.70
N ALA A 57 2.54 -11.53 15.56
CA ALA A 57 3.87 -11.59 14.97
C ALA A 57 3.89 -12.49 13.71
N PRO A 58 3.40 -12.01 12.55
CA PRO A 58 3.24 -12.87 11.37
C PRO A 58 4.56 -13.19 10.63
N SER A 59 5.67 -12.58 11.01
CA SER A 59 6.96 -12.60 10.31
C SER A 59 8.11 -13.08 11.18
N GLY A 60 9.10 -12.21 11.42
CA GLY A 60 10.34 -12.51 12.11
C GLY A 60 10.21 -12.66 13.61
N ILE A 61 11.10 -13.45 14.18
CA ILE A 61 11.17 -13.74 15.62
C ILE A 61 11.34 -12.47 16.46
N LEU A 62 10.62 -12.36 17.58
CA LEU A 62 10.75 -11.29 18.59
C LEU A 62 11.83 -11.63 19.64
N LYS A 63 13.04 -11.96 19.18
CA LYS A 63 14.15 -12.31 20.06
C LYS A 63 14.49 -11.15 21.00
N ASN A 64 14.33 -11.35 22.32
CA ASN A 64 14.61 -10.32 23.35
C ASN A 64 13.88 -8.98 23.14
N ARG A 65 12.64 -9.02 22.62
CA ARG A 65 11.82 -7.86 22.31
C ARG A 65 10.53 -7.81 23.13
N THR A 66 10.54 -8.44 24.30
CA THR A 66 9.37 -8.45 25.20
C THR A 66 9.07 -7.06 25.73
N ASP A 67 10.10 -6.28 26.04
CA ASP A 67 9.95 -4.94 26.62
C ASP A 67 9.33 -3.98 25.62
N GLU A 68 9.71 -4.04 24.33
CA GLU A 68 9.10 -3.23 23.28
C GLU A 68 7.63 -3.60 23.06
N VAL A 69 7.27 -4.88 23.16
CA VAL A 69 5.86 -5.30 23.08
C VAL A 69 5.07 -4.79 24.30
N GLN A 70 5.64 -4.83 25.50
CA GLN A 70 5.03 -4.26 26.71
C GLN A 70 4.87 -2.75 26.60
N GLN A 71 5.88 -2.05 26.08
CA GLN A 71 5.80 -0.61 25.80
C GLN A 71 4.68 -0.30 24.79
N ALA A 72 4.55 -1.10 23.73
CA ALA A 72 3.47 -0.98 22.77
C ALA A 72 2.08 -1.15 23.42
N GLN A 73 1.93 -2.10 24.34
CA GLN A 73 0.70 -2.26 25.12
C GLN A 73 0.43 -1.06 26.01
N ALA A 74 1.47 -0.53 26.67
CA ALA A 74 1.35 0.68 27.50
C ALA A 74 0.96 1.91 26.67
N LEU A 75 1.51 2.04 25.45
CA LEU A 75 1.16 3.11 24.52
C LEU A 75 -0.34 3.03 24.12
N LEU A 76 -0.83 1.85 23.74
CA LEU A 76 -2.25 1.65 23.44
C LEU A 76 -3.15 1.98 24.64
N ASN A 77 -2.76 1.53 25.84
CA ASN A 77 -3.48 1.84 27.09
C ASN A 77 -3.52 3.35 27.37
N SER A 78 -2.44 4.08 27.08
CA SER A 78 -2.39 5.55 27.23
C SER A 78 -3.38 6.26 26.30
N TRP A 79 -3.81 5.61 25.22
CA TRP A 79 -4.84 6.09 24.30
C TRP A 79 -6.25 5.62 24.66
N GLY A 80 -6.40 4.89 25.77
CA GLY A 80 -7.66 4.32 26.21
C GLY A 80 -8.10 3.07 25.46
N LEU A 81 -7.17 2.42 24.76
CA LEU A 81 -7.39 1.16 24.03
C LEU A 81 -6.99 -0.03 24.89
N ASN A 82 -7.67 -1.16 24.67
CA ASN A 82 -7.26 -2.44 25.21
C ASN A 82 -6.30 -3.13 24.21
N SER A 83 -5.44 -4.00 24.72
CA SER A 83 -4.58 -4.84 23.86
C SER A 83 -4.69 -6.31 24.25
N VAL A 84 -4.60 -7.18 23.25
CA VAL A 84 -4.46 -8.64 23.43
C VAL A 84 -3.29 -9.13 22.60
N LEU A 85 -2.53 -10.06 23.13
CA LEU A 85 -1.44 -10.71 22.39
C LEU A 85 -1.96 -11.96 21.72
N GLY A 86 -1.54 -12.20 20.48
CA GLY A 86 -1.66 -13.52 19.87
C GLY A 86 -0.95 -14.57 20.73
N LYS A 87 -1.46 -15.77 20.74
CA LYS A 87 -0.96 -16.89 21.56
C LYS A 87 0.49 -17.23 21.29
N HIS A 88 0.93 -17.03 20.04
CA HIS A 88 2.24 -17.42 19.55
C HIS A 88 3.19 -16.25 19.30
N VAL A 89 2.85 -15.01 19.72
CA VAL A 89 3.65 -13.79 19.49
C VAL A 89 5.13 -13.97 19.86
N PHE A 90 5.43 -14.71 20.93
CA PHE A 90 6.79 -14.97 21.38
C PHE A 90 7.32 -16.36 21.04
N SER A 91 6.60 -17.13 20.19
CA SER A 91 7.09 -18.41 19.67
C SER A 91 8.37 -18.26 18.86
N LYS A 92 9.13 -19.33 18.71
CA LYS A 92 10.45 -19.33 18.06
C LYS A 92 10.57 -20.55 17.15
N ALA A 93 10.79 -20.29 15.88
CA ALA A 93 11.15 -21.29 14.87
C ALA A 93 12.24 -20.68 13.98
N ASP A 94 13.50 -20.83 14.39
CA ASP A 94 14.68 -20.25 13.74
C ASP A 94 14.56 -18.74 13.50
N HIS A 95 14.31 -18.32 12.26
CA HIS A 95 14.17 -16.94 11.85
C HIS A 95 12.80 -16.35 12.18
N PHE A 96 11.79 -17.21 12.38
CA PHE A 96 10.37 -16.83 12.43
C PHE A 96 9.85 -16.73 13.88
N ALA A 97 8.78 -15.96 14.03
CA ALA A 97 8.00 -15.90 15.27
C ALA A 97 7.07 -17.12 15.41
N GLY A 98 7.68 -18.32 15.48
CA GLY A 98 6.96 -19.58 15.49
C GLY A 98 6.82 -20.25 14.10
N ALA A 99 6.27 -21.45 14.09
CA ALA A 99 5.98 -22.17 12.86
C ALA A 99 4.96 -21.41 11.98
N ASP A 100 4.91 -21.74 10.68
CA ASP A 100 3.97 -21.11 9.75
C ASP A 100 2.52 -21.24 10.25
N ASP A 101 2.13 -22.40 10.80
CA ASP A 101 0.78 -22.64 11.29
C ASP A 101 0.48 -21.86 12.57
N GLU A 102 1.45 -21.68 13.48
CA GLU A 102 1.30 -20.85 14.70
C GLU A 102 1.07 -19.37 14.33
N ARG A 103 1.86 -18.84 13.39
CA ARG A 103 1.72 -17.46 12.91
C ARG A 103 0.40 -17.25 12.16
N CYS A 104 -0.03 -18.26 11.41
CA CYS A 104 -1.31 -18.27 10.71
C CYS A 104 -2.48 -18.31 11.70
N GLU A 105 -2.43 -19.15 12.75
CA GLU A 105 -3.44 -19.25 13.80
C GLU A 105 -3.68 -17.88 14.46
N ASP A 106 -2.62 -17.22 14.94
CA ASP A 106 -2.73 -15.91 15.60
C ASP A 106 -3.33 -14.84 14.67
N LEU A 107 -2.87 -14.77 13.43
CA LEU A 107 -3.36 -13.78 12.48
C LEU A 107 -4.79 -14.07 12.05
N GLN A 108 -5.15 -15.34 11.80
CA GLN A 108 -6.50 -15.73 11.45
C GLN A 108 -7.49 -15.45 12.58
N GLU A 109 -7.14 -15.77 13.84
CA GLU A 109 -7.98 -15.44 14.99
C GLU A 109 -8.22 -13.93 15.07
N ALA A 110 -7.18 -13.11 14.87
CA ALA A 110 -7.31 -11.66 14.89
C ALA A 110 -8.17 -11.14 13.72
N LEU A 111 -8.07 -11.75 12.53
CA LEU A 111 -8.90 -11.40 11.37
C LEU A 111 -10.38 -11.73 11.61
N ASP A 112 -10.68 -12.87 12.25
CA ASP A 112 -12.04 -13.37 12.41
C ASP A 112 -12.76 -12.82 13.64
N ASN A 113 -12.03 -12.49 14.70
CA ASN A 113 -12.63 -12.14 15.99
C ASN A 113 -13.32 -10.75 15.93
N PRO A 114 -14.65 -10.67 16.07
CA PRO A 114 -15.39 -9.41 15.95
C PRO A 114 -15.13 -8.43 17.12
N LYS A 115 -14.46 -8.86 18.18
CA LYS A 115 -14.08 -8.00 19.31
C LYS A 115 -12.78 -7.25 19.06
N ILE A 116 -12.06 -7.59 18.00
CA ILE A 116 -10.82 -6.92 17.60
C ILE A 116 -11.15 -5.81 16.60
N SER A 117 -10.71 -4.59 16.89
CA SER A 117 -10.91 -3.40 16.06
C SER A 117 -9.71 -3.06 15.18
N ALA A 118 -8.49 -3.49 15.60
CA ALA A 118 -7.27 -3.35 14.81
C ALA A 118 -6.30 -4.50 15.09
N ILE A 119 -5.43 -4.79 14.12
CA ILE A 119 -4.38 -5.80 14.18
C ILE A 119 -3.05 -5.08 14.00
N TRP A 120 -2.23 -5.03 15.05
CA TRP A 120 -0.92 -4.41 15.03
C TRP A 120 0.17 -5.45 14.94
N CYS A 121 0.89 -5.49 13.83
CA CYS A 121 2.00 -6.40 13.64
C CYS A 121 3.17 -5.98 14.54
N ALA A 122 3.67 -6.92 15.34
CA ALA A 122 4.71 -6.63 16.30
C ALA A 122 6.06 -6.34 15.62
N ARG A 123 6.33 -7.04 14.51
CA ARG A 123 7.58 -6.96 13.75
C ARG A 123 7.39 -7.40 12.30
N GLY A 124 8.19 -6.83 11.39
CA GLY A 124 8.45 -7.36 10.06
C GLY A 124 9.59 -8.39 10.04
N GLY A 125 10.51 -8.26 9.10
CA GLY A 125 11.62 -9.19 8.87
C GLY A 125 11.39 -10.04 7.64
N TYR A 126 11.05 -11.31 7.80
CA TYR A 126 10.67 -12.21 6.71
C TYR A 126 9.75 -13.31 7.21
N GLY A 127 8.76 -13.68 6.42
CA GLY A 127 7.90 -14.82 6.71
C GLY A 127 6.44 -14.66 6.34
N THR A 128 5.94 -13.44 6.17
CA THR A 128 4.52 -13.17 5.85
C THR A 128 4.09 -13.87 4.56
N VAL A 129 4.90 -13.85 3.51
CA VAL A 129 4.59 -14.51 2.22
C VAL A 129 4.34 -16.02 2.36
N ARG A 130 4.85 -16.67 3.41
CA ARG A 130 4.70 -18.12 3.64
C ARG A 130 3.30 -18.49 4.14
N ILE A 131 2.59 -17.53 4.71
CA ILE A 131 1.28 -17.74 5.34
C ILE A 131 0.12 -17.09 4.58
N LEU A 132 0.38 -16.17 3.63
CA LEU A 132 -0.67 -15.43 2.91
C LEU A 132 -1.76 -16.32 2.32
N ASP A 133 -1.35 -17.42 1.67
CA ASP A 133 -2.25 -18.31 0.95
C ASP A 133 -3.01 -19.29 1.87
N LYS A 134 -2.68 -19.32 3.17
CA LYS A 134 -3.35 -20.14 4.18
C LYS A 134 -4.48 -19.40 4.89
N LEU A 135 -4.54 -18.06 4.76
CA LEU A 135 -5.49 -17.20 5.46
C LEU A 135 -6.81 -17.09 4.69
N ASP A 136 -7.91 -17.10 5.44
CA ASP A 136 -9.24 -16.78 4.93
C ASP A 136 -9.64 -15.36 5.32
N TYR A 137 -9.94 -14.53 4.34
CA TYR A 137 -10.32 -13.13 4.52
C TYR A 137 -11.84 -12.91 4.49
N SER A 138 -12.66 -13.96 4.42
CA SER A 138 -14.11 -13.88 4.25
C SER A 138 -14.80 -13.11 5.38
N THR A 139 -14.45 -13.41 6.64
CA THR A 139 -14.98 -12.73 7.82
C THR A 139 -14.44 -11.30 7.91
N PHE A 140 -13.13 -11.11 7.63
CA PHE A 140 -12.48 -9.81 7.62
C PHE A 140 -13.13 -8.83 6.63
N LYS A 141 -13.51 -9.27 5.44
CA LYS A 141 -14.21 -8.45 4.43
C LYS A 141 -15.59 -7.96 4.90
N GLN A 142 -16.24 -8.72 5.76
CA GLN A 142 -17.53 -8.35 6.35
C GLN A 142 -17.36 -7.40 7.53
N ASN A 143 -16.30 -7.58 8.32
CA ASN A 143 -15.97 -6.81 9.51
C ASN A 143 -14.54 -6.26 9.40
N PRO A 144 -14.29 -5.28 8.52
CA PRO A 144 -12.95 -4.76 8.27
C PRO A 144 -12.36 -4.11 9.52
N LYS A 145 -11.08 -4.30 9.73
CA LYS A 145 -10.29 -3.73 10.83
C LYS A 145 -8.96 -3.22 10.29
N TRP A 146 -8.37 -2.25 10.98
CA TRP A 146 -7.06 -1.75 10.60
C TRP A 146 -6.00 -2.84 10.75
N LEU A 147 -5.33 -3.20 9.65
CA LEU A 147 -4.07 -3.96 9.69
C LEU A 147 -2.93 -2.95 9.63
N ILE A 148 -2.01 -3.07 10.61
CA ILE A 148 -0.99 -2.06 10.87
C ILE A 148 0.39 -2.70 10.84
N GLY A 149 1.33 -2.07 10.11
CA GLY A 149 2.72 -2.47 10.03
C GLY A 149 3.41 -1.91 8.79
N TYR A 150 4.65 -2.33 8.54
CA TYR A 150 5.44 -1.96 7.37
C TYR A 150 6.48 -3.05 7.05
N SER A 151 7.39 -2.82 6.11
CA SER A 151 8.42 -3.80 5.75
C SER A 151 7.80 -5.10 5.18
N ASP A 152 8.09 -6.27 5.74
CA ASP A 152 7.51 -7.57 5.33
C ASP A 152 5.97 -7.59 5.36
N ILE A 153 5.35 -6.72 6.17
CA ILE A 153 3.89 -6.58 6.25
C ILE A 153 3.29 -5.97 4.96
N THR A 154 4.10 -5.40 4.09
CA THR A 154 3.68 -4.99 2.74
C THR A 154 2.95 -6.12 1.99
N ALA A 155 3.33 -7.37 2.22
CA ALA A 155 2.64 -8.51 1.63
C ALA A 155 1.17 -8.62 2.09
N LEU A 156 0.90 -8.38 3.38
CA LEU A 156 -0.47 -8.32 3.90
C LEU A 156 -1.21 -7.06 3.41
N HIS A 157 -0.55 -5.92 3.33
CA HIS A 157 -1.16 -4.70 2.79
C HIS A 157 -1.67 -4.91 1.35
N ASN A 158 -0.86 -5.54 0.49
CA ASN A 158 -1.25 -5.84 -0.88
C ASN A 158 -2.41 -6.84 -0.92
N GLN A 159 -2.38 -7.89 -0.10
CA GLN A 159 -3.48 -8.85 -0.01
C GLN A 159 -4.79 -8.18 0.45
N ILE A 160 -4.75 -7.39 1.52
CA ILE A 160 -5.91 -6.68 2.06
C ILE A 160 -6.46 -5.66 1.08
N HIS A 161 -5.59 -4.97 0.34
CA HIS A 161 -6.00 -4.09 -0.76
C HIS A 161 -6.80 -4.88 -1.82
N ASN A 162 -6.32 -6.06 -2.22
CA ASN A 162 -7.01 -6.92 -3.19
C ASN A 162 -8.34 -7.47 -2.64
N GLU A 163 -8.48 -7.58 -1.31
CA GLU A 163 -9.76 -7.90 -0.64
C GLU A 163 -10.71 -6.69 -0.53
N GLY A 164 -10.29 -5.52 -0.99
CA GLY A 164 -11.10 -4.32 -1.05
C GLY A 164 -11.17 -3.53 0.26
N VAL A 165 -10.14 -3.60 1.11
CA VAL A 165 -10.07 -2.93 2.42
C VAL A 165 -8.81 -2.06 2.51
N GLU A 166 -8.92 -0.89 3.16
CA GLU A 166 -7.77 -0.03 3.49
C GLU A 166 -6.95 -0.63 4.62
N SER A 167 -5.64 -0.31 4.64
CA SER A 167 -4.72 -0.73 5.69
C SER A 167 -3.76 0.40 6.06
N LEU A 168 -2.97 0.24 7.12
CA LEU A 168 -2.16 1.30 7.67
C LEU A 168 -0.67 0.92 7.68
N HIS A 169 0.11 1.50 6.76
CA HIS A 169 1.56 1.51 6.87
C HIS A 169 1.94 2.44 8.03
N ALA A 170 2.50 1.88 9.10
CA ALA A 170 2.90 2.63 10.28
C ALA A 170 3.90 1.82 11.12
N ILE A 171 4.47 2.47 12.14
CA ILE A 171 5.39 1.82 13.10
C ILE A 171 4.81 0.52 13.66
N MET A 172 5.72 -0.41 13.97
CA MET A 172 5.43 -1.68 14.65
C MET A 172 5.90 -1.64 16.11
N CYS A 173 5.51 -2.63 16.92
CA CYS A 173 5.89 -2.64 18.34
C CYS A 173 7.40 -2.50 18.57
N VAL A 174 8.20 -3.22 17.76
CA VAL A 174 9.68 -3.18 17.86
C VAL A 174 10.30 -1.89 17.29
N SER A 175 9.50 -0.97 16.77
CA SER A 175 9.96 0.35 16.31
C SER A 175 9.97 1.39 17.44
N LEU A 176 9.39 1.07 18.60
CA LEU A 176 9.33 1.99 19.73
C LEU A 176 10.71 2.07 20.41
N PRO A 177 11.33 3.25 20.52
CA PRO A 177 12.55 3.48 21.30
C PRO A 177 12.19 3.61 22.79
N GLU A 178 13.20 3.54 23.67
CA GLU A 178 13.02 3.82 25.11
C GLU A 178 12.46 5.23 25.35
N ASP A 179 12.93 6.22 24.59
CA ASP A 179 12.42 7.59 24.59
C ASP A 179 11.51 7.82 23.37
N GLU A 180 10.20 7.76 23.59
CA GLU A 180 9.20 7.96 22.53
C GLU A 180 9.25 9.37 21.92
N SER A 181 9.87 10.36 22.57
CA SER A 181 10.03 11.70 22.01
C SER A 181 10.87 11.71 20.72
N GLU A 182 11.74 10.70 20.53
CA GLU A 182 12.56 10.54 19.32
C GLU A 182 11.74 10.24 18.05
N ILE A 183 10.51 9.74 18.22
CA ILE A 183 9.61 9.36 17.12
C ILE A 183 8.21 9.97 17.28
N GLN A 184 8.13 11.15 17.88
CA GLN A 184 6.85 11.81 18.21
C GLN A 184 5.95 12.00 16.99
N ALA A 185 6.50 12.33 15.82
CA ALA A 185 5.72 12.49 14.59
C ALA A 185 5.13 11.16 14.11
N SER A 186 5.91 10.07 14.17
CA SER A 186 5.41 8.71 13.87
C SER A 186 4.28 8.30 14.79
N ILE A 187 4.44 8.47 16.12
CA ILE A 187 3.41 8.14 17.11
C ILE A 187 2.16 9.00 16.91
N SER A 188 2.34 10.31 16.65
CA SER A 188 1.22 11.23 16.47
C SER A 188 0.42 10.91 15.21
N THR A 189 1.08 10.68 14.06
CA THR A 189 0.39 10.33 12.82
C THR A 189 -0.29 8.96 12.92
N PHE A 190 0.33 7.99 13.59
CA PHE A 190 -0.26 6.68 13.87
C PHE A 190 -1.54 6.80 14.71
N LYS A 191 -1.46 7.48 15.87
CA LYS A 191 -2.62 7.73 16.73
C LYS A 191 -3.72 8.47 15.99
N ASN A 192 -3.38 9.61 15.38
CA ASN A 192 -4.33 10.46 14.68
C ASN A 192 -5.10 9.70 13.61
N THR A 193 -4.41 8.86 12.83
CA THR A 193 -5.04 8.03 11.81
C THR A 193 -6.02 7.03 12.41
N LEU A 194 -5.65 6.34 13.48
CA LEU A 194 -6.54 5.37 14.13
C LEU A 194 -7.81 6.00 14.69
N PHE A 195 -7.73 7.25 15.18
CA PHE A 195 -8.86 7.99 15.76
C PHE A 195 -9.57 8.92 14.76
N GLY A 196 -9.23 8.88 13.49
CA GLY A 196 -9.96 9.57 12.42
C GLY A 196 -9.61 11.04 12.24
N THR A 197 -8.48 11.49 12.75
CA THR A 197 -7.97 12.84 12.42
C THR A 197 -7.50 12.85 10.97
N PRO A 198 -7.90 13.83 10.15
CA PRO A 198 -7.44 13.95 8.78
C PRO A 198 -5.93 13.96 8.66
N LEU A 199 -5.41 13.22 7.69
CA LEU A 199 -3.97 13.07 7.46
C LEU A 199 -3.53 13.91 6.26
N SER A 200 -2.45 14.66 6.43
CA SER A 200 -1.81 15.40 5.36
C SER A 200 -0.32 15.60 5.62
N TYR A 201 0.46 15.73 4.56
CA TYR A 201 1.90 15.93 4.63
C TYR A 201 2.32 17.09 3.75
N ILE A 202 3.29 17.86 4.24
CA ILE A 202 4.11 18.79 3.47
C ILE A 202 5.53 18.26 3.51
N LEU A 203 6.05 17.87 2.35
CA LEU A 203 7.38 17.31 2.20
C LEU A 203 8.35 18.41 1.77
N GLU A 204 9.57 18.37 2.29
CA GLU A 204 10.65 19.22 1.79
C GLU A 204 10.90 18.97 0.30
N GLY A 205 11.25 20.03 -0.41
CA GLY A 205 11.59 19.94 -1.82
C GLY A 205 12.80 19.07 -2.07
N SER A 206 12.84 18.47 -3.25
CA SER A 206 13.99 17.71 -3.74
C SER A 206 14.31 18.12 -5.17
N ASN A 207 15.59 18.21 -5.49
CA ASN A 207 16.05 18.43 -6.87
C ASN A 207 15.72 17.25 -7.80
N TYR A 208 15.32 16.11 -7.22
CA TYR A 208 14.89 14.92 -7.92
C TYR A 208 13.37 14.87 -8.13
N ASN A 209 12.60 15.82 -7.58
CA ASN A 209 11.16 15.85 -7.77
C ASN A 209 10.80 16.02 -9.25
N LYS A 210 9.92 15.16 -9.77
CA LYS A 210 9.27 15.34 -11.05
C LYS A 210 7.94 16.04 -10.81
N THR A 211 7.84 17.31 -11.20
CA THR A 211 6.71 18.17 -10.85
C THR A 211 5.39 17.74 -11.50
N GLY A 212 4.29 17.99 -10.83
CA GLY A 212 2.95 17.71 -11.34
C GLY A 212 1.92 17.58 -10.24
N THR A 213 0.66 17.41 -10.66
CA THR A 213 -0.48 17.21 -9.75
C THR A 213 -1.29 16.01 -10.22
N THR A 214 -1.63 15.13 -9.29
CA THR A 214 -2.42 13.93 -9.59
C THR A 214 -3.27 13.52 -8.38
N SER A 215 -4.23 12.63 -8.62
CA SER A 215 -5.03 11.98 -7.57
C SER A 215 -5.25 10.51 -7.89
N GLY A 216 -5.19 9.66 -6.88
CA GLY A 216 -5.39 8.22 -7.00
C GLY A 216 -5.30 7.53 -5.65
N GLN A 217 -5.68 6.26 -5.60
CA GLN A 217 -5.47 5.45 -4.41
C GLN A 217 -3.98 5.25 -4.15
N LEU A 218 -3.56 5.41 -2.89
CA LEU A 218 -2.18 5.12 -2.47
C LEU A 218 -2.02 3.62 -2.27
N VAL A 219 -1.03 3.02 -2.93
CA VAL A 219 -0.69 1.59 -2.81
C VAL A 219 0.81 1.43 -2.70
N GLY A 220 1.28 0.28 -2.24
CA GLY A 220 2.72 0.01 -2.23
C GLY A 220 3.26 -0.36 -0.85
N GLY A 221 4.49 0.07 -0.55
CA GLY A 221 5.26 -0.23 0.65
C GLY A 221 6.71 -0.58 0.33
N ASN A 222 7.27 -1.60 0.98
CA ASN A 222 8.63 -2.04 0.75
C ASN A 222 8.84 -2.58 -0.68
N LEU A 223 9.83 -2.05 -1.39
CA LEU A 223 10.09 -2.35 -2.80
C LEU A 223 10.44 -3.82 -3.03
N THR A 224 11.28 -4.40 -2.17
CA THR A 224 11.61 -5.85 -2.21
C THR A 224 10.34 -6.69 -2.08
N MET A 225 9.41 -6.32 -1.21
CA MET A 225 8.17 -7.05 -1.03
C MET A 225 7.24 -6.90 -2.23
N ILE A 226 7.07 -5.70 -2.79
CA ILE A 226 6.30 -5.48 -4.01
C ILE A 226 6.85 -6.35 -5.16
N HIS A 227 8.18 -6.35 -5.34
CA HIS A 227 8.86 -7.17 -6.32
C HIS A 227 8.65 -8.67 -6.07
N THR A 228 8.73 -9.13 -4.82
CA THR A 228 8.53 -10.53 -4.44
C THR A 228 7.14 -11.05 -4.81
N LEU A 229 6.13 -10.19 -4.79
CA LEU A 229 4.73 -10.53 -5.07
C LEU A 229 4.38 -10.52 -6.57
N LEU A 230 5.30 -10.12 -7.44
CA LEU A 230 5.07 -10.10 -8.89
C LEU A 230 4.60 -11.46 -9.41
N GLY A 231 3.53 -11.45 -10.20
CA GLY A 231 2.97 -12.64 -10.81
C GLY A 231 2.18 -13.56 -9.87
N SER A 232 2.09 -13.22 -8.58
CA SER A 232 1.22 -13.91 -7.62
C SER A 232 -0.19 -13.30 -7.62
N LYS A 233 -1.15 -14.01 -7.02
CA LYS A 233 -2.51 -13.46 -6.79
C LYS A 233 -2.54 -12.28 -5.81
N THR A 234 -1.47 -12.07 -5.05
CA THR A 234 -1.28 -10.95 -4.12
C THR A 234 -0.58 -9.75 -4.79
N SER A 235 -0.20 -9.90 -6.07
CA SER A 235 0.34 -8.80 -6.87
C SER A 235 -0.66 -7.64 -6.91
N ILE A 236 -0.19 -6.41 -6.68
CA ILE A 236 -1.05 -5.23 -6.68
C ILE A 236 -1.22 -4.67 -8.10
N ASP A 237 -2.43 -4.30 -8.46
CA ASP A 237 -2.69 -3.49 -9.64
C ASP A 237 -2.43 -2.01 -9.34
N THR A 238 -1.50 -1.39 -10.05
CA THR A 238 -1.12 0.02 -9.91
C THR A 238 -1.83 0.94 -10.91
N SER A 239 -2.64 0.38 -11.81
CA SER A 239 -3.35 1.16 -12.82
C SER A 239 -4.30 2.19 -12.18
N GLY A 240 -4.12 3.46 -12.52
CA GLY A 240 -4.89 4.57 -11.98
C GLY A 240 -4.57 4.94 -10.51
N LYS A 241 -3.49 4.37 -9.93
CA LYS A 241 -3.11 4.54 -8.53
C LYS A 241 -1.78 5.30 -8.40
N ILE A 242 -1.48 5.73 -7.18
CA ILE A 242 -0.19 6.34 -6.80
C ILE A 242 0.59 5.28 -6.03
N LEU A 243 1.78 4.94 -6.51
CA LEU A 243 2.64 3.96 -5.89
C LEU A 243 3.52 4.63 -4.81
N PHE A 244 3.59 4.04 -3.64
CA PHE A 244 4.56 4.36 -2.59
C PHE A 244 5.62 3.25 -2.55
N ILE A 245 6.90 3.64 -2.49
CA ILE A 245 8.01 2.71 -2.32
C ILE A 245 8.96 3.20 -1.24
N GLU A 246 9.49 2.29 -0.45
CA GLU A 246 10.60 2.48 0.49
C GLU A 246 11.49 1.24 0.46
N GLU A 247 12.75 1.31 0.94
CA GLU A 247 13.65 0.15 0.93
C GLU A 247 14.73 0.24 2.00
N ILE A 248 15.22 -0.91 2.46
CA ILE A 248 16.32 -1.00 3.42
C ILE A 248 17.35 -2.06 3.04
N GLY A 249 18.63 -1.71 3.19
CA GLY A 249 19.72 -2.69 3.21
C GLY A 249 20.06 -3.29 1.85
N GLU A 250 19.55 -2.75 0.75
CA GLU A 250 19.78 -3.27 -0.59
C GLU A 250 20.97 -2.61 -1.30
N TYR A 251 21.52 -3.31 -2.29
CA TYR A 251 22.47 -2.73 -3.23
C TYR A 251 21.72 -1.93 -4.30
N LYS A 252 22.32 -0.86 -4.81
CA LYS A 252 21.71 -0.07 -5.90
C LYS A 252 21.36 -0.92 -7.12
N TYR A 253 22.19 -1.92 -7.50
CA TYR A 253 21.86 -2.81 -8.61
C TYR A 253 20.66 -3.73 -8.33
N HIS A 254 20.37 -4.04 -7.06
CA HIS A 254 19.13 -4.74 -6.68
C HIS A 254 17.92 -3.81 -6.85
N ILE A 255 18.03 -2.55 -6.39
CA ILE A 255 16.98 -1.54 -6.56
C ILE A 255 16.68 -1.34 -8.05
N ASP A 256 17.72 -1.16 -8.87
CA ASP A 256 17.55 -1.06 -10.33
C ASP A 256 16.83 -2.29 -10.89
N ARG A 257 17.29 -3.49 -10.56
CA ARG A 257 16.69 -4.74 -11.02
C ARG A 257 15.22 -4.87 -10.65
N MET A 258 14.85 -4.49 -9.41
CA MET A 258 13.47 -4.50 -8.96
C MET A 258 12.62 -3.50 -9.74
N LEU A 259 13.10 -2.27 -9.94
CA LEU A 259 12.41 -1.26 -10.76
C LEU A 259 12.25 -1.72 -12.22
N GLN A 260 13.30 -2.30 -12.83
CA GLN A 260 13.20 -2.87 -14.19
C GLN A 260 12.20 -4.04 -14.25
N SER A 261 12.13 -4.88 -13.22
CA SER A 261 11.15 -5.96 -13.15
C SER A 261 9.72 -5.43 -13.06
N LEU A 262 9.48 -4.42 -12.21
CA LEU A 262 8.17 -3.74 -12.11
C LEU A 262 7.79 -3.07 -13.43
N LYS A 263 8.75 -2.37 -14.09
CA LYS A 263 8.56 -1.74 -15.39
C LYS A 263 8.14 -2.77 -16.43
N ARG A 264 8.87 -3.88 -16.56
CA ARG A 264 8.56 -4.97 -17.50
C ARG A 264 7.24 -5.67 -17.20
N ALA A 265 6.78 -5.65 -15.95
CA ALA A 265 5.48 -6.17 -15.52
C ALA A 265 4.33 -5.16 -15.70
N GLY A 266 4.58 -3.97 -16.26
CA GLY A 266 3.56 -2.96 -16.55
C GLY A 266 3.12 -2.11 -15.36
N TYR A 267 3.82 -2.17 -14.23
CA TYR A 267 3.43 -1.45 -13.00
C TYR A 267 3.39 0.08 -13.17
N PHE A 268 4.15 0.62 -14.09
CA PHE A 268 4.22 2.06 -14.32
C PHE A 268 3.38 2.56 -15.50
N ASP A 269 2.86 1.66 -16.35
CA ASP A 269 2.23 2.04 -17.63
C ASP A 269 0.99 2.92 -17.44
N ASN A 270 0.18 2.67 -16.42
CA ASN A 270 -1.00 3.45 -16.07
C ASN A 270 -0.95 4.00 -14.64
N CYS A 271 0.23 3.97 -14.01
CA CYS A 271 0.45 4.57 -12.70
C CYS A 271 0.27 6.09 -12.78
N LYS A 272 -0.31 6.70 -11.76
CA LYS A 272 -0.58 8.15 -11.75
C LYS A 272 0.47 8.97 -11.03
N GLY A 273 1.33 8.35 -10.23
CA GLY A 273 2.36 9.03 -9.47
C GLY A 273 3.19 8.06 -8.65
N LEU A 274 4.35 8.52 -8.23
CA LEU A 274 5.24 7.81 -7.32
C LEU A 274 5.56 8.69 -6.11
N ILE A 275 5.49 8.09 -4.93
CA ILE A 275 6.01 8.65 -3.69
C ILE A 275 7.16 7.77 -3.24
N VAL A 276 8.33 8.37 -3.04
CA VAL A 276 9.53 7.68 -2.57
C VAL A 276 9.75 8.06 -1.11
N GLY A 277 9.71 7.04 -0.26
CA GLY A 277 10.05 7.12 1.15
C GLY A 277 11.53 6.88 1.40
N ASP A 278 11.85 6.33 2.56
CA ASP A 278 13.23 6.09 2.95
C ASP A 278 13.90 5.05 2.07
N MET A 279 15.13 5.36 1.65
CA MET A 279 16.06 4.43 1.00
C MET A 279 17.25 4.21 1.93
N THR A 280 17.05 3.35 2.94
CA THR A 280 17.86 3.29 4.16
C THR A 280 18.97 2.26 4.09
N LYS A 281 20.14 2.57 4.67
CA LYS A 281 21.27 1.65 4.86
C LYS A 281 21.67 0.90 3.57
N LEU A 282 21.65 1.61 2.44
CA LEU A 282 22.03 1.04 1.16
C LEU A 282 23.47 0.51 1.20
N ARG A 283 23.68 -0.69 0.66
CA ARG A 283 24.98 -1.34 0.60
C ARG A 283 25.84 -0.75 -0.51
N THR A 284 27.12 -0.69 -0.26
CA THR A 284 28.09 -0.26 -1.28
C THR A 284 28.35 -1.39 -2.26
N ASN A 285 28.18 -1.13 -3.55
CA ASN A 285 28.56 -2.06 -4.61
C ASN A 285 30.09 -2.17 -4.71
N THR A 286 30.61 -3.33 -5.05
CA THR A 286 32.04 -3.55 -5.33
C THR A 286 32.52 -2.70 -6.52
N THR A 287 31.68 -2.56 -7.55
CA THR A 287 31.82 -1.56 -8.62
C THR A 287 30.88 -0.39 -8.33
N LEU A 288 31.41 0.83 -8.32
CA LEU A 288 30.62 2.01 -8.04
C LEU A 288 29.47 2.14 -9.03
N TRP A 289 28.29 2.46 -8.53
CA TRP A 289 27.10 2.69 -9.36
C TRP A 289 27.14 4.03 -10.09
N GLY A 290 27.86 5.00 -9.55
CA GLY A 290 28.09 6.29 -10.21
C GLY A 290 27.02 7.37 -9.99
N THR A 291 25.77 7.00 -9.63
CA THR A 291 24.67 7.95 -9.36
C THR A 291 24.06 7.73 -7.98
N SER A 292 23.26 8.71 -7.50
CA SER A 292 22.44 8.55 -6.29
C SER A 292 21.31 7.53 -6.53
N VAL A 293 20.62 7.10 -5.47
CA VAL A 293 19.46 6.19 -5.61
C VAL A 293 18.25 6.94 -6.21
N GLU A 294 18.12 8.22 -5.90
CA GLU A 294 17.06 9.06 -6.45
C GLU A 294 17.23 9.21 -7.97
N GLN A 295 18.48 9.46 -8.44
CA GLN A 295 18.76 9.54 -9.88
C GLN A 295 18.51 8.19 -10.56
N LEU A 296 18.90 7.08 -9.93
CA LEU A 296 18.63 5.74 -10.43
C LEU A 296 17.12 5.50 -10.62
N ILE A 297 16.29 5.93 -9.66
CA ILE A 297 14.83 5.84 -9.77
C ILE A 297 14.32 6.68 -10.95
N LEU A 298 14.80 7.91 -11.09
CA LEU A 298 14.41 8.78 -12.21
C LEU A 298 14.84 8.21 -13.56
N ASP A 299 16.05 7.65 -13.67
CA ASP A 299 16.55 7.03 -14.90
C ASP A 299 15.70 5.81 -15.30
N ALA A 300 15.34 4.96 -14.32
CA ALA A 300 14.49 3.81 -14.56
C ALA A 300 13.07 4.18 -15.03
N LEU A 301 12.57 5.35 -14.60
CA LEU A 301 11.23 5.86 -14.88
C LEU A 301 11.19 6.99 -15.91
N SER A 302 12.26 7.19 -16.66
CA SER A 302 12.38 8.30 -17.63
C SER A 302 11.31 8.31 -18.73
N ASP A 303 10.74 7.13 -19.07
CA ASP A 303 9.71 6.98 -20.10
C ASP A 303 8.30 7.38 -19.63
N TYR A 304 8.11 7.69 -18.36
CA TYR A 304 6.78 7.98 -17.76
C TYR A 304 6.66 9.43 -17.34
N ASP A 305 5.48 10.03 -17.53
CA ASP A 305 5.26 11.48 -17.29
C ASP A 305 4.55 11.82 -15.97
N PHE A 306 4.24 10.82 -15.14
CA PHE A 306 3.60 11.07 -13.86
C PHE A 306 4.53 11.80 -12.86
N PRO A 307 3.96 12.55 -11.89
CA PRO A 307 4.75 13.22 -10.85
C PRO A 307 5.42 12.22 -9.90
N ILE A 308 6.64 12.58 -9.46
CA ILE A 308 7.42 11.79 -8.49
C ILE A 308 7.82 12.71 -7.33
N ALA A 309 7.38 12.38 -6.11
CA ALA A 309 7.77 13.07 -4.90
C ALA A 309 8.78 12.23 -4.10
N PHE A 310 9.86 12.85 -3.67
CA PHE A 310 10.84 12.28 -2.75
C PHE A 310 10.65 12.84 -1.33
N ASN A 311 11.40 12.30 -0.39
CA ASN A 311 11.46 12.74 1.01
C ASN A 311 10.15 12.47 1.80
N MET A 312 9.36 11.45 1.45
CA MET A 312 8.29 11.01 2.36
C MET A 312 8.93 10.35 3.59
N PRO A 313 8.74 10.88 4.82
CA PRO A 313 9.30 10.28 6.03
C PRO A 313 8.51 9.03 6.42
N ALA A 314 8.63 7.99 5.62
CA ALA A 314 8.02 6.69 5.83
C ALA A 314 8.91 5.57 5.29
N GLY A 315 9.19 4.57 6.10
CA GLY A 315 10.08 3.46 5.79
C GLY A 315 10.86 2.98 7.00
N HIS A 316 12.18 2.90 6.89
CA HIS A 316 13.04 2.29 7.91
C HIS A 316 13.96 3.29 8.62
N GLU A 317 13.77 4.59 8.45
CA GLU A 317 14.36 5.61 9.31
C GLU A 317 13.59 5.71 10.64
N LYS A 318 14.13 6.50 11.58
CA LYS A 318 13.49 6.67 12.89
C LYS A 318 12.07 7.23 12.76
N ASP A 319 11.89 8.28 11.94
CA ASP A 319 10.60 8.90 11.69
C ASP A 319 9.88 8.14 10.56
N ASN A 320 9.03 7.21 10.93
CA ASN A 320 8.20 6.44 10.02
C ASN A 320 6.72 6.82 10.19
N GLN A 321 6.31 7.86 9.51
CA GLN A 321 4.98 8.42 9.63
C GLN A 321 3.93 7.58 8.88
N ALA A 322 2.70 7.59 9.39
CA ALA A 322 1.63 6.71 8.95
C ALA A 322 1.13 7.02 7.53
N LEU A 323 0.82 6.01 6.73
CA LEU A 323 0.18 6.14 5.41
C LEU A 323 -1.02 5.21 5.33
N ILE A 324 -2.18 5.73 4.94
CA ILE A 324 -3.38 4.92 4.71
C ILE A 324 -3.30 4.35 3.28
N LEU A 325 -2.96 3.08 3.17
CA LEU A 325 -2.93 2.37 1.89
C LEU A 325 -4.35 2.01 1.45
N GLY A 326 -4.66 2.26 0.18
CA GLY A 326 -5.99 2.12 -0.38
C GLY A 326 -6.82 3.42 -0.38
N ARG A 327 -6.46 4.42 0.43
CA ARG A 327 -7.11 5.73 0.46
C ARG A 327 -6.77 6.54 -0.78
N THR A 328 -7.76 7.25 -1.31
CA THR A 328 -7.51 8.24 -2.37
C THR A 328 -6.77 9.44 -1.79
N ILE A 329 -5.68 9.81 -2.43
CA ILE A 329 -4.90 11.00 -2.09
C ILE A 329 -4.85 11.99 -3.25
N GLN A 330 -4.64 13.26 -2.91
CA GLN A 330 -4.15 14.27 -3.84
C GLN A 330 -2.65 14.45 -3.60
N LEU A 331 -1.87 14.32 -4.67
CA LEU A 331 -0.42 14.54 -4.69
C LEU A 331 -0.11 15.77 -5.54
N VAL A 332 0.53 16.78 -4.94
CA VAL A 332 1.06 17.95 -5.64
C VAL A 332 2.56 17.99 -5.44
N VAL A 333 3.33 17.96 -6.52
CA VAL A 333 4.79 17.95 -6.50
C VAL A 333 5.33 19.21 -7.15
N SER A 334 6.16 19.95 -6.42
CA SER A 334 6.96 21.05 -6.95
C SER A 334 8.43 20.87 -6.60
N SER A 335 9.29 21.73 -7.13
CA SER A 335 10.71 21.71 -6.80
C SER A 335 11.01 22.18 -5.37
N SER A 336 10.18 23.05 -4.80
CA SER A 336 10.39 23.63 -3.47
C SER A 336 9.72 22.83 -2.35
N GLN A 337 8.63 22.14 -2.64
CA GLN A 337 7.89 21.30 -1.68
C GLN A 337 6.95 20.37 -2.41
N SER A 338 6.50 19.31 -1.72
CA SER A 338 5.39 18.47 -2.18
C SER A 338 4.31 18.40 -1.11
N SER A 339 3.06 18.15 -1.50
CA SER A 339 1.99 17.93 -0.55
C SER A 339 1.19 16.67 -0.88
N ILE A 340 0.79 15.97 0.18
CA ILE A 340 -0.05 14.77 0.12
C ILE A 340 -1.25 15.04 1.02
N LEU A 341 -2.45 15.00 0.45
CA LEU A 341 -3.70 15.15 1.17
C LEU A 341 -4.52 13.86 1.05
N PHE A 342 -4.86 13.26 2.17
CA PHE A 342 -5.74 12.09 2.22
C PHE A 342 -7.20 12.56 2.28
N ASN A 343 -8.03 12.05 1.34
CA ASN A 343 -9.44 12.42 1.20
C ASN A 343 -10.35 11.55 2.09
#